data_a02ab3ea1e05d4f812e8253cc7a5ba41
#
_entry.id   a02ab3ea1e05d4f812e8253cc7a5ba41
#
_cell.length_a   1.000
_cell.length_b   1.000
_cell.length_c   1.000
_cell.angle_alpha   90.00
_cell.angle_beta   90.00
_cell.angle_gamma   90.00
#
_symmetry.space_group_name_H-M   'P 1'
#
loop_
_entity.id
_entity.type
_entity.pdbx_description
1 polymer ?
#
loop_
_entity_poly.entity_id
_entity_poly.type
_entity_poly.pdbx_seq_one_letter_code
_entity_poly.pdbx_strand_id
1 'polypeptide(L)'
;MTELMNAVVLNGYGGPEQLVYAQVPKPTPQKGEILIQVGACSINNADINTRTGWYAADEGFQEILQDTKTNEGGKATWNQMGVKFPRIQGADIVGKVVEIGEGVTPEVLNQRAIVYPWVRTAKFAEYQYVGSEFDGGFAEYAVVPATNAYPINSDLPDTQLATLPCSYSTAENMLTKARVSARDTVLITGASGGVGSAAIQLCKIRGAVVIAIVGANKEHLAKELGADYVYPRDNQLASNLAKHEITVSADVVGGEYFSLVFKSLVVGGRYVTSGAIAGPLVELDLRDLIYKDVEMKGGNRYEPEVFQNLLGYIERGLLNPPVAKVFPLSQMQEAQKFFQSKSFLGKVVITPS
;
A
#
# COMPACT_ATOMS: atom_id res chain seq x y z
N MET A 1 -11.83 -35.96 -6.09
CA MET A 1 -12.09 -35.17 -4.85
C MET A 1 -11.42 -33.85 -5.08
N THR A 2 -12.12 -32.74 -4.82
CA THR A 2 -11.53 -31.41 -4.94
C THR A 2 -10.46 -31.24 -3.85
N GLU A 3 -9.23 -30.88 -4.24
CA GLU A 3 -8.15 -30.57 -3.30
C GLU A 3 -8.55 -29.34 -2.48
N LEU A 4 -8.33 -29.36 -1.17
CA LEU A 4 -8.63 -28.26 -0.26
C LEU A 4 -7.34 -27.53 0.14
N MET A 5 -7.46 -26.25 0.45
CA MET A 5 -6.40 -25.43 1.01
C MET A 5 -6.92 -24.64 2.22
N ASN A 6 -6.02 -24.22 3.10
CA ASN A 6 -6.35 -23.30 4.17
C ASN A 6 -6.34 -21.85 3.66
N ALA A 7 -7.34 -21.09 4.07
CA ALA A 7 -7.47 -19.66 3.76
C ALA A 7 -8.16 -18.89 4.87
N VAL A 8 -8.00 -17.57 4.88
CA VAL A 8 -8.82 -16.66 5.69
C VAL A 8 -9.85 -16.01 4.80
N VAL A 9 -11.10 -16.32 5.07
CA VAL A 9 -12.26 -15.86 4.30
C VAL A 9 -12.93 -14.69 5.01
N LEU A 10 -13.08 -13.57 4.32
CA LEU A 10 -13.88 -12.42 4.75
C LEU A 10 -15.31 -12.63 4.29
N ASN A 11 -16.25 -12.77 5.23
CA ASN A 11 -17.65 -13.10 4.94
C ASN A 11 -18.58 -11.88 4.77
N GLY A 12 -18.10 -10.70 5.17
CA GLY A 12 -18.89 -9.46 5.09
C GLY A 12 -18.17 -8.29 5.69
N TYR A 13 -18.81 -7.13 5.65
CA TYR A 13 -18.31 -5.96 6.37
C TYR A 13 -18.47 -6.13 7.88
N GLY A 14 -17.50 -5.64 8.65
CA GLY A 14 -17.58 -5.68 10.12
C GLY A 14 -16.22 -5.68 10.82
N GLY A 15 -16.21 -6.23 12.04
CA GLY A 15 -15.01 -6.39 12.85
C GLY A 15 -14.16 -7.62 12.46
N PRO A 16 -13.09 -7.92 13.22
CA PRO A 16 -12.22 -9.06 12.95
C PRO A 16 -12.94 -10.42 12.94
N GLU A 17 -14.12 -10.53 13.56
CA GLU A 17 -14.97 -11.72 13.56
C GLU A 17 -15.45 -12.15 12.17
N GLN A 18 -15.43 -11.23 11.19
CA GLN A 18 -15.75 -11.54 9.79
C GLN A 18 -14.64 -12.32 9.07
N LEU A 19 -13.45 -12.41 9.68
CA LEU A 19 -12.31 -13.16 9.15
C LEU A 19 -12.33 -14.57 9.71
N VAL A 20 -12.64 -15.55 8.86
CA VAL A 20 -12.75 -16.95 9.24
C VAL A 20 -11.65 -17.76 8.61
N TYR A 21 -10.81 -18.39 9.44
CA TYR A 21 -9.84 -19.38 8.98
C TYR A 21 -10.57 -20.68 8.65
N ALA A 22 -10.50 -21.14 7.40
CA ALA A 22 -11.28 -22.27 6.91
C ALA A 22 -10.54 -23.04 5.80
N GLN A 23 -11.00 -24.28 5.59
CA GLN A 23 -10.63 -25.04 4.38
C GLN A 23 -11.59 -24.69 3.25
N VAL A 24 -11.02 -24.31 2.11
CA VAL A 24 -11.73 -23.97 0.89
C VAL A 24 -11.17 -24.75 -0.30
N PRO A 25 -11.89 -24.86 -1.41
CA PRO A 25 -11.34 -25.47 -2.62
C PRO A 25 -10.08 -24.74 -3.08
N LYS A 26 -9.01 -25.49 -3.35
CA LYS A 26 -7.80 -24.97 -3.98
C LYS A 26 -8.15 -24.51 -5.39
N PRO A 27 -7.84 -23.26 -5.77
CA PRO A 27 -8.19 -22.74 -7.08
C PRO A 27 -7.30 -23.35 -8.19
N THR A 28 -7.83 -23.40 -9.40
CA THR A 28 -7.11 -23.84 -10.61
C THR A 28 -6.94 -22.66 -11.55
N PRO A 29 -5.73 -22.39 -12.06
CA PRO A 29 -5.48 -21.26 -12.95
C PRO A 29 -6.17 -21.46 -14.31
N GLN A 30 -6.85 -20.45 -14.77
CA GLN A 30 -7.50 -20.39 -16.09
C GLN A 30 -6.49 -19.89 -17.15
N LYS A 31 -6.98 -19.72 -18.37
CA LYS A 31 -6.17 -19.17 -19.48
C LYS A 31 -5.53 -17.84 -19.11
N GLY A 32 -4.19 -17.75 -19.25
CA GLY A 32 -3.41 -16.56 -18.93
C GLY A 32 -3.14 -16.35 -17.44
N GLU A 33 -3.53 -17.28 -16.57
CA GLU A 33 -3.33 -17.22 -15.14
C GLU A 33 -2.26 -18.21 -14.65
N ILE A 34 -1.76 -17.99 -13.46
CA ILE A 34 -0.85 -18.89 -12.74
C ILE A 34 -1.35 -19.14 -11.33
N LEU A 35 -1.01 -20.31 -10.79
CA LEU A 35 -1.19 -20.64 -9.39
C LEU A 35 0.13 -20.45 -8.64
N ILE A 36 0.07 -19.63 -7.60
CA ILE A 36 1.21 -19.38 -6.70
C ILE A 36 0.96 -20.11 -5.39
N GLN A 37 1.92 -20.94 -4.98
CA GLN A 37 2.04 -21.37 -3.60
C GLN A 37 2.57 -20.18 -2.79
N VAL A 38 1.75 -19.64 -1.91
CA VAL A 38 2.07 -18.44 -1.14
C VAL A 38 3.14 -18.76 -0.11
N GLY A 39 4.24 -18.04 -0.15
CA GLY A 39 5.29 -18.08 0.87
C GLY A 39 5.03 -17.08 1.98
N ALA A 40 4.61 -15.87 1.59
CA ALA A 40 4.21 -14.81 2.52
C ALA A 40 3.27 -13.81 1.85
N CYS A 41 2.43 -13.15 2.68
CA CYS A 41 1.56 -12.04 2.27
C CYS A 41 1.46 -11.02 3.41
N SER A 42 1.55 -9.70 3.15
CA SER A 42 1.51 -8.72 4.22
C SER A 42 0.17 -8.01 4.35
N ILE A 43 -0.13 -7.52 5.56
CA ILE A 43 -1.34 -6.76 5.86
C ILE A 43 -1.17 -5.29 5.47
N ASN A 44 -2.20 -4.72 4.86
CA ASN A 44 -2.31 -3.32 4.47
C ASN A 44 -3.51 -2.63 5.14
N ASN A 45 -3.50 -1.29 5.16
CA ASN A 45 -4.70 -0.54 5.54
C ASN A 45 -5.88 -0.85 4.59
N ALA A 46 -5.59 -1.20 3.33
CA ALA A 46 -6.61 -1.61 2.37
C ALA A 46 -7.43 -2.82 2.84
N ASP A 47 -6.80 -3.81 3.49
CA ASP A 47 -7.50 -4.97 4.02
C ASP A 47 -8.45 -4.57 5.16
N ILE A 48 -7.99 -3.67 6.06
CA ILE A 48 -8.82 -3.16 7.15
C ILE A 48 -9.98 -2.31 6.59
N ASN A 49 -9.68 -1.39 5.69
CA ASN A 49 -10.66 -0.49 5.09
C ASN A 49 -11.72 -1.24 4.31
N THR A 50 -11.33 -2.27 3.54
CA THR A 50 -12.26 -3.15 2.83
C THR A 50 -13.17 -3.89 3.82
N ARG A 51 -12.59 -4.49 4.87
CA ARG A 51 -13.37 -5.21 5.87
C ARG A 51 -14.32 -4.30 6.64
N THR A 52 -13.90 -3.08 6.99
CA THR A 52 -14.76 -2.13 7.73
C THR A 52 -15.76 -1.37 6.85
N GLY A 53 -15.73 -1.57 5.52
CA GLY A 53 -16.62 -0.88 4.60
C GLY A 53 -16.22 0.58 4.30
N TRP A 54 -14.99 1.00 4.66
CA TRP A 54 -14.54 2.38 4.44
C TRP A 54 -14.56 2.80 2.96
N TYR A 55 -14.36 1.85 2.06
CA TYR A 55 -14.51 2.06 0.61
C TYR A 55 -15.94 1.87 0.11
N ALA A 56 -16.85 1.32 0.92
CA ALA A 56 -18.27 1.35 0.63
C ALA A 56 -18.73 2.80 0.85
N ALA A 57 -19.47 3.36 -0.11
CA ALA A 57 -19.89 4.76 -0.06
C ALA A 57 -20.52 5.11 1.29
N ASP A 58 -19.92 6.02 2.02
CA ASP A 58 -20.47 6.58 3.24
C ASP A 58 -21.69 7.45 2.86
N GLU A 59 -22.80 7.27 3.57
CA GLU A 59 -24.03 8.04 3.32
C GLU A 59 -23.79 9.56 3.37
N GLY A 60 -22.89 10.03 4.25
CA GLY A 60 -22.51 11.45 4.34
C GLY A 60 -21.74 11.97 3.12
N PHE A 61 -20.95 11.15 2.43
CA PHE A 61 -20.31 11.52 1.18
C PHE A 61 -21.30 11.49 0.00
N GLN A 62 -22.33 10.64 0.08
CA GLN A 62 -23.43 10.62 -0.89
C GLN A 62 -24.29 11.89 -0.82
N GLU A 63 -24.52 12.47 0.36
CA GLU A 63 -25.22 13.76 0.48
C GLU A 63 -24.46 14.89 -0.22
N ILE A 64 -23.13 14.95 -0.10
CA ILE A 64 -22.29 15.93 -0.80
C ILE A 64 -22.34 15.72 -2.32
N LEU A 65 -22.41 14.48 -2.80
CA LEU A 65 -22.48 14.16 -4.23
C LEU A 65 -23.91 14.29 -4.80
N GLN A 66 -24.96 14.11 -3.99
CA GLN A 66 -26.36 14.29 -4.41
C GLN A 66 -26.68 15.74 -4.76
N ASP A 67 -26.00 16.72 -4.16
CA ASP A 67 -26.15 18.14 -4.49
C ASP A 67 -25.55 18.49 -5.88
N THR A 68 -24.79 17.58 -6.50
CA THR A 68 -24.16 17.76 -7.82
C THR A 68 -24.88 17.05 -8.99
N LYS A 69 -26.22 16.85 -8.91
CA LYS A 69 -27.11 16.43 -10.03
C LYS A 69 -26.62 15.27 -10.93
N THR A 70 -25.89 14.29 -10.41
CA THR A 70 -25.64 13.04 -11.12
C THR A 70 -26.48 11.93 -10.49
N ASN A 71 -27.52 11.49 -11.21
CA ASN A 71 -28.48 10.45 -10.80
C ASN A 71 -27.87 9.03 -10.68
N GLU A 72 -26.57 8.88 -10.63
CA GLU A 72 -25.89 7.64 -10.37
C GLU A 72 -25.07 7.84 -9.10
N GLY A 73 -25.56 7.29 -7.99
CA GLY A 73 -24.88 7.32 -6.69
C GLY A 73 -23.43 6.91 -6.84
N GLY A 74 -22.53 7.88 -6.84
CA GLY A 74 -21.10 7.68 -7.00
C GLY A 74 -20.59 6.84 -5.84
N LYS A 75 -20.28 5.58 -6.08
CA LYS A 75 -19.57 4.75 -5.11
C LYS A 75 -18.14 5.29 -5.02
N ALA A 76 -17.79 5.88 -3.91
CA ALA A 76 -16.45 6.41 -3.62
C ALA A 76 -15.42 5.28 -3.41
N THR A 77 -15.44 4.27 -4.26
CA THR A 77 -14.47 3.18 -4.29
C THR A 77 -13.53 3.35 -5.49
N TRP A 78 -12.33 2.84 -5.41
CA TRP A 78 -11.45 2.77 -6.59
C TRP A 78 -12.08 1.92 -7.71
N ASN A 79 -13.03 1.05 -7.37
CA ASN A 79 -13.93 0.40 -8.30
C ASN A 79 -15.39 0.70 -7.93
N GLN A 80 -16.23 0.88 -8.94
CA GLN A 80 -17.65 1.16 -8.79
C GLN A 80 -18.49 -0.07 -8.40
N MET A 81 -17.91 -1.27 -8.35
CA MET A 81 -18.65 -2.52 -8.18
C MET A 81 -18.74 -3.02 -6.73
N GLY A 82 -17.92 -2.46 -5.82
CA GLY A 82 -17.83 -2.93 -4.44
C GLY A 82 -17.22 -4.34 -4.31
N VAL A 83 -17.00 -4.78 -3.07
CA VAL A 83 -16.47 -6.11 -2.78
C VAL A 83 -17.57 -7.14 -2.78
N LYS A 84 -17.36 -8.27 -3.45
CA LYS A 84 -18.25 -9.43 -3.41
C LYS A 84 -17.76 -10.40 -2.34
N PHE A 85 -18.64 -10.77 -1.41
CA PHE A 85 -18.37 -11.76 -0.37
C PHE A 85 -18.89 -13.15 -0.76
N PRO A 86 -18.28 -14.25 -0.28
CA PRO A 86 -17.04 -14.26 0.52
C PRO A 86 -15.81 -13.88 -0.29
N ARG A 87 -14.76 -13.38 0.38
CA ARG A 87 -13.54 -12.91 -0.27
C ARG A 87 -12.29 -13.32 0.52
N ILE A 88 -11.25 -13.82 -0.14
CA ILE A 88 -9.92 -13.96 0.45
C ILE A 88 -9.15 -12.66 0.16
N GLN A 89 -8.74 -11.95 1.22
CA GLN A 89 -7.98 -10.71 1.11
C GLN A 89 -6.47 -10.97 0.94
N GLY A 90 -5.65 -9.92 0.95
CA GLY A 90 -4.18 -9.98 0.89
C GLY A 90 -3.64 -9.72 -0.50
N ALA A 91 -3.15 -8.49 -0.71
CA ALA A 91 -2.62 -8.03 -1.99
C ALA A 91 -1.13 -8.32 -2.18
N ASP A 92 -0.40 -8.48 -1.08
CA ASP A 92 1.07 -8.49 -1.05
C ASP A 92 1.64 -9.92 -1.19
N ILE A 93 1.37 -10.58 -2.30
CA ILE A 93 1.71 -11.99 -2.51
C ILE A 93 3.17 -12.15 -2.97
N VAL A 94 3.90 -13.01 -2.27
CA VAL A 94 5.18 -13.58 -2.71
C VAL A 94 5.11 -15.08 -2.53
N GLY A 95 5.65 -15.83 -3.50
CA GLY A 95 5.67 -17.29 -3.41
C GLY A 95 6.23 -17.94 -4.66
N LYS A 96 5.97 -19.23 -4.81
CA LYS A 96 6.46 -20.04 -5.91
C LYS A 96 5.33 -20.35 -6.91
N VAL A 97 5.57 -20.16 -8.19
CA VAL A 97 4.65 -20.59 -9.25
C VAL A 97 4.64 -22.12 -9.31
N VAL A 98 3.48 -22.74 -9.06
CA VAL A 98 3.36 -24.21 -9.00
C VAL A 98 2.49 -24.80 -10.10
N GLU A 99 1.64 -23.98 -10.74
CA GLU A 99 0.80 -24.40 -11.87
C GLU A 99 0.59 -23.21 -12.82
N ILE A 100 0.43 -23.50 -14.11
CA ILE A 100 0.21 -22.48 -15.15
C ILE A 100 -1.02 -22.83 -15.96
N GLY A 101 -1.82 -21.82 -16.29
CA GLY A 101 -2.96 -21.94 -17.20
C GLY A 101 -2.56 -21.94 -18.67
N GLU A 102 -3.53 -22.22 -19.53
CA GLU A 102 -3.33 -22.20 -20.98
C GLU A 102 -2.79 -20.83 -21.46
N GLY A 103 -1.79 -20.86 -22.35
CA GLY A 103 -1.20 -19.65 -22.95
C GLY A 103 -0.14 -18.97 -22.10
N VAL A 104 0.19 -19.48 -20.92
CA VAL A 104 1.32 -19.02 -20.11
C VAL A 104 2.58 -19.75 -20.49
N THR A 105 3.72 -19.04 -20.54
CA THR A 105 5.01 -19.65 -20.91
C THR A 105 5.51 -20.59 -19.80
N PRO A 106 6.01 -21.83 -20.13
CA PRO A 106 6.46 -22.80 -19.13
C PRO A 106 7.62 -22.32 -18.25
N GLU A 107 8.39 -21.35 -18.72
CA GLU A 107 9.59 -20.83 -18.04
C GLU A 107 9.29 -20.21 -16.68
N VAL A 108 8.05 -19.76 -16.46
CA VAL A 108 7.64 -19.19 -15.16
C VAL A 108 7.37 -20.26 -14.09
N LEU A 109 7.18 -21.52 -14.51
CA LEU A 109 6.91 -22.62 -13.59
C LEU A 109 8.11 -22.85 -12.67
N ASN A 110 7.83 -23.06 -11.39
CA ASN A 110 8.82 -23.21 -10.32
C ASN A 110 9.64 -21.96 -9.99
N GLN A 111 9.43 -20.84 -10.67
CA GLN A 111 10.07 -19.59 -10.30
C GLN A 111 9.45 -18.98 -9.04
N ARG A 112 10.28 -18.27 -8.27
CA ARG A 112 9.84 -17.40 -7.20
C ARG A 112 9.32 -16.10 -7.81
N ALA A 113 8.14 -15.68 -7.41
CA ALA A 113 7.49 -14.50 -7.97
C ALA A 113 6.96 -13.58 -6.88
N ILE A 114 6.98 -12.28 -7.19
CA ILE A 114 6.31 -11.22 -6.46
C ILE A 114 5.16 -10.68 -7.31
N VAL A 115 3.99 -10.48 -6.70
CA VAL A 115 2.79 -10.09 -7.43
C VAL A 115 2.58 -8.58 -7.39
N TYR A 116 2.39 -7.97 -8.55
CA TYR A 116 1.90 -6.61 -8.67
C TYR A 116 0.39 -6.59 -8.41
N PRO A 117 -0.09 -5.86 -7.38
CA PRO A 117 -1.47 -6.02 -6.93
C PRO A 117 -2.53 -5.36 -7.82
N TRP A 118 -2.14 -4.45 -8.72
CA TRP A 118 -3.06 -3.76 -9.62
C TRP A 118 -3.16 -4.48 -10.95
N VAL A 119 -4.34 -5.01 -11.26
CA VAL A 119 -4.62 -5.72 -12.51
C VAL A 119 -5.37 -4.79 -13.46
N ARG A 120 -4.81 -4.57 -14.65
CA ARG A 120 -5.47 -3.78 -15.70
C ARG A 120 -6.62 -4.57 -16.31
N THR A 121 -7.76 -3.94 -16.47
CA THR A 121 -8.86 -4.49 -17.25
C THR A 121 -8.78 -4.05 -18.72
N ALA A 122 -9.61 -4.65 -19.60
CA ALA A 122 -9.70 -4.25 -20.99
C ALA A 122 -10.27 -2.83 -21.18
N LYS A 123 -10.96 -2.29 -20.18
CA LYS A 123 -11.49 -0.94 -20.21
C LYS A 123 -10.46 0.07 -19.72
N PHE A 124 -10.24 1.11 -20.50
CA PHE A 124 -9.33 2.19 -20.13
C PHE A 124 -9.72 2.79 -18.78
N ALA A 125 -8.73 2.91 -17.89
CA ALA A 125 -8.85 3.46 -16.53
C ALA A 125 -9.58 2.59 -15.49
N GLU A 126 -10.02 1.37 -15.81
CA GLU A 126 -10.48 0.41 -14.81
C GLU A 126 -9.33 -0.48 -14.37
N TYR A 127 -9.14 -0.58 -13.05
CA TYR A 127 -8.21 -1.49 -12.42
C TYR A 127 -8.98 -2.36 -11.42
N GLN A 128 -8.54 -3.60 -11.29
CA GLN A 128 -8.94 -4.50 -10.23
C GLN A 128 -7.77 -4.68 -9.27
N TYR A 129 -8.05 -4.99 -8.03
CA TYR A 129 -7.04 -5.13 -6.99
C TYR A 129 -7.09 -6.52 -6.37
N VAL A 130 -5.93 -7.17 -6.29
CA VAL A 130 -5.78 -8.49 -5.68
C VAL A 130 -6.21 -8.41 -4.21
N GLY A 131 -7.05 -9.34 -3.77
CA GLY A 131 -7.62 -9.34 -2.43
C GLY A 131 -8.87 -8.45 -2.26
N SER A 132 -9.36 -7.84 -3.34
CA SER A 132 -10.60 -7.04 -3.36
C SER A 132 -11.57 -7.54 -4.41
N GLU A 133 -11.31 -7.31 -5.71
CA GLU A 133 -12.17 -7.78 -6.80
C GLU A 133 -12.01 -9.28 -7.06
N PHE A 134 -10.85 -9.85 -6.79
CA PHE A 134 -10.61 -11.29 -6.77
C PHE A 134 -9.83 -11.70 -5.53
N ASP A 135 -9.74 -13.02 -5.32
CA ASP A 135 -9.11 -13.58 -4.14
C ASP A 135 -7.61 -13.28 -4.11
N GLY A 136 -7.12 -13.05 -2.91
CA GLY A 136 -5.74 -12.66 -2.62
C GLY A 136 -4.94 -13.73 -1.89
N GLY A 137 -3.88 -13.30 -1.24
CA GLY A 137 -2.83 -14.14 -0.68
C GLY A 137 -2.99 -14.51 0.80
N PHE A 138 -4.11 -14.22 1.45
CA PHE A 138 -4.34 -14.77 2.79
C PHE A 138 -4.85 -16.22 2.71
N ALA A 139 -4.07 -17.04 2.02
CA ALA A 139 -4.31 -18.46 1.72
C ALA A 139 -2.99 -19.19 1.46
N GLU A 140 -3.05 -20.52 1.39
CA GLU A 140 -1.88 -21.34 0.97
C GLU A 140 -1.57 -21.21 -0.51
N TYR A 141 -2.59 -20.93 -1.33
CA TYR A 141 -2.45 -20.76 -2.78
C TYR A 141 -3.29 -19.57 -3.26
N ALA A 142 -2.81 -18.89 -4.29
CA ALA A 142 -3.51 -17.80 -4.95
C ALA A 142 -3.38 -17.89 -6.46
N VAL A 143 -4.46 -17.61 -7.19
CA VAL A 143 -4.46 -17.47 -8.65
C VAL A 143 -4.38 -16.00 -9.01
N VAL A 144 -3.46 -15.66 -9.91
CA VAL A 144 -3.29 -14.30 -10.42
C VAL A 144 -3.03 -14.32 -11.94
N PRO A 145 -3.32 -13.23 -12.67
CA PRO A 145 -2.87 -13.12 -14.06
C PRO A 145 -1.34 -13.25 -14.15
N ALA A 146 -0.83 -14.05 -15.08
CA ALA A 146 0.60 -14.26 -15.26
C ALA A 146 1.35 -12.92 -15.52
N THR A 147 0.69 -11.95 -16.14
CA THR A 147 1.23 -10.60 -16.40
C THR A 147 1.45 -9.77 -15.14
N ASN A 148 0.86 -10.17 -14.02
CA ASN A 148 1.01 -9.50 -12.72
C ASN A 148 2.05 -10.18 -11.81
N ALA A 149 2.56 -11.34 -12.18
CA ALA A 149 3.58 -12.04 -11.43
C ALA A 149 4.96 -11.82 -12.05
N TYR A 150 5.85 -11.24 -11.30
CA TYR A 150 7.20 -10.92 -11.72
C TYR A 150 8.18 -11.88 -11.06
N PRO A 151 8.94 -12.66 -11.83
CA PRO A 151 10.05 -13.44 -11.30
C PRO A 151 11.01 -12.53 -10.54
N ILE A 152 11.50 -12.97 -9.37
CA ILE A 152 12.38 -12.18 -8.53
C ILE A 152 13.59 -12.99 -8.07
N ASN A 153 14.78 -12.50 -8.37
CA ASN A 153 16.04 -13.04 -7.90
C ASN A 153 16.59 -12.15 -6.77
N SER A 154 16.44 -12.61 -5.53
CA SER A 154 16.85 -11.85 -4.35
C SER A 154 17.10 -12.79 -3.17
N ASP A 155 18.10 -12.45 -2.35
CA ASP A 155 18.41 -13.15 -1.10
C ASP A 155 17.43 -12.78 0.04
N LEU A 156 16.58 -11.77 -0.14
CA LEU A 156 15.58 -11.42 0.85
C LEU A 156 14.58 -12.58 1.04
N PRO A 157 14.21 -12.93 2.29
CA PRO A 157 13.18 -13.93 2.54
C PRO A 157 11.80 -13.46 2.04
N ASP A 158 10.88 -14.40 1.79
CA ASP A 158 9.52 -14.10 1.34
C ASP A 158 8.81 -13.10 2.25
N THR A 159 9.05 -13.19 3.56
CA THR A 159 8.48 -12.28 4.55
C THR A 159 8.91 -10.82 4.36
N GLN A 160 10.14 -10.56 3.91
CA GLN A 160 10.58 -9.22 3.55
C GLN A 160 10.05 -8.81 2.18
N LEU A 161 10.14 -9.67 1.18
CA LEU A 161 9.62 -9.38 -0.16
C LEU A 161 8.12 -9.09 -0.15
N ALA A 162 7.34 -9.79 0.68
CA ALA A 162 5.90 -9.57 0.81
C ALA A 162 5.55 -8.18 1.41
N THR A 163 6.50 -7.42 1.92
CA THR A 163 6.23 -6.04 2.37
C THR A 163 6.19 -5.03 1.23
N LEU A 164 6.65 -5.42 0.04
CA LEU A 164 6.96 -4.52 -1.07
C LEU A 164 5.77 -4.21 -1.99
N PRO A 165 4.90 -5.17 -2.40
CA PRO A 165 3.98 -4.95 -3.52
C PRO A 165 3.07 -3.75 -3.36
N CYS A 166 2.38 -3.59 -2.25
CA CYS A 166 1.51 -2.44 -2.01
C CYS A 166 2.29 -1.22 -1.49
N SER A 167 3.03 -1.38 -0.39
CA SER A 167 3.60 -0.24 0.32
C SER A 167 4.71 0.46 -0.47
N TYR A 168 5.66 -0.30 -1.02
CA TYR A 168 6.76 0.28 -1.78
C TYR A 168 6.33 0.77 -3.16
N SER A 169 5.40 0.07 -3.83
CA SER A 169 4.87 0.57 -5.10
C SER A 169 4.08 1.87 -4.91
N THR A 170 3.33 2.00 -3.81
CA THR A 170 2.65 3.25 -3.46
C THR A 170 3.67 4.38 -3.23
N ALA A 171 4.70 4.14 -2.44
CA ALA A 171 5.73 5.13 -2.17
C ALA A 171 6.50 5.52 -3.45
N GLU A 172 6.93 4.53 -4.25
CA GLU A 172 7.62 4.78 -5.53
C GLU A 172 6.77 5.61 -6.49
N ASN A 173 5.47 5.29 -6.61
CA ASN A 173 4.52 6.04 -7.41
C ASN A 173 4.37 7.50 -6.93
N MET A 174 4.24 7.70 -5.62
CA MET A 174 4.18 9.06 -5.04
C MET A 174 5.43 9.86 -5.38
N LEU A 175 6.61 9.29 -5.15
CA LEU A 175 7.89 9.97 -5.38
C LEU A 175 8.15 10.23 -6.88
N THR A 176 7.75 9.31 -7.75
CA THR A 176 7.82 9.48 -9.21
C THR A 176 6.88 10.61 -9.67
N LYS A 177 5.62 10.61 -9.22
CA LYS A 177 4.67 11.69 -9.54
C LYS A 177 5.11 13.05 -9.01
N ALA A 178 5.72 13.08 -7.84
CA ALA A 178 6.31 14.30 -7.29
C ALA A 178 7.67 14.64 -7.90
N ARG A 179 8.20 13.83 -8.80
CA ARG A 179 9.51 14.03 -9.47
C ARG A 179 10.65 14.21 -8.48
N VAL A 180 10.65 13.43 -7.40
CA VAL A 180 11.67 13.53 -6.34
C VAL A 180 13.06 13.20 -6.89
N SER A 181 14.03 14.04 -6.57
CA SER A 181 15.42 13.96 -6.98
C SER A 181 16.38 14.32 -5.83
N ALA A 182 17.68 14.26 -6.08
CA ALA A 182 18.72 14.63 -5.11
C ALA A 182 18.69 16.13 -4.69
N ARG A 183 17.90 16.96 -5.36
CA ARG A 183 17.75 18.39 -5.05
C ARG A 183 16.64 18.66 -4.03
N ASP A 184 15.90 17.61 -3.63
CA ASP A 184 14.69 17.74 -2.83
C ASP A 184 14.94 17.51 -1.35
N THR A 185 14.22 18.28 -0.54
CA THR A 185 13.96 17.99 0.86
C THR A 185 12.52 17.47 0.97
N VAL A 186 12.39 16.19 1.29
CA VAL A 186 11.10 15.46 1.29
C VAL A 186 10.59 15.29 2.70
N LEU A 187 9.43 15.88 2.99
CA LEU A 187 8.68 15.64 4.22
C LEU A 187 7.79 14.42 4.04
N ILE A 188 7.94 13.42 4.90
CA ILE A 188 7.19 12.17 4.89
C ILE A 188 6.32 12.09 6.13
N THR A 189 4.99 12.05 5.97
CA THR A 189 4.07 11.78 7.07
C THR A 189 3.82 10.30 7.26
N GLY A 190 3.44 9.87 8.45
CA GLY A 190 3.23 8.45 8.74
C GLY A 190 4.46 7.59 8.48
N ALA A 191 5.65 8.17 8.71
CA ALA A 191 6.93 7.60 8.31
C ALA A 191 7.26 6.25 8.96
N SER A 192 6.59 5.86 10.05
CA SER A 192 6.72 4.53 10.67
C SER A 192 5.82 3.45 10.05
N GLY A 193 4.87 3.81 9.18
CA GLY A 193 4.01 2.86 8.47
C GLY A 193 4.69 2.24 7.25
N GLY A 194 4.04 1.28 6.59
CA GLY A 194 4.59 0.59 5.42
C GLY A 194 5.00 1.54 4.30
N VAL A 195 4.10 2.45 3.88
CA VAL A 195 4.38 3.42 2.79
C VAL A 195 5.43 4.44 3.23
N GLY A 196 5.35 4.95 4.47
CA GLY A 196 6.30 5.95 4.95
C GLY A 196 7.73 5.40 5.12
N SER A 197 7.88 4.19 5.66
CA SER A 197 9.19 3.53 5.77
C SER A 197 9.79 3.19 4.40
N ALA A 198 8.95 2.84 3.43
CA ALA A 198 9.37 2.67 2.05
C ALA A 198 9.83 3.99 1.42
N ALA A 199 9.06 5.07 1.63
CA ALA A 199 9.38 6.40 1.09
C ALA A 199 10.73 6.91 1.62
N ILE A 200 11.07 6.66 2.89
CA ILE A 200 12.40 7.02 3.43
C ILE A 200 13.50 6.37 2.57
N GLN A 201 13.48 5.05 2.43
CA GLN A 201 14.52 4.33 1.69
C GLN A 201 14.58 4.75 0.22
N LEU A 202 13.44 4.88 -0.43
CA LEU A 202 13.34 5.29 -1.85
C LEU A 202 13.80 6.74 -2.08
N CYS A 203 13.58 7.65 -1.12
CA CYS A 203 14.16 9.00 -1.16
C CYS A 203 15.67 8.96 -1.02
N LYS A 204 16.22 8.12 -0.14
CA LYS A 204 17.68 7.97 0.02
C LYS A 204 18.33 7.39 -1.23
N ILE A 205 17.69 6.44 -1.93
CA ILE A 205 18.14 5.95 -3.24
C ILE A 205 18.20 7.08 -4.26
N ARG A 206 17.29 8.04 -4.21
CA ARG A 206 17.27 9.24 -5.08
C ARG A 206 18.25 10.34 -4.64
N GLY A 207 18.92 10.17 -3.49
CA GLY A 207 19.84 11.17 -2.92
C GLY A 207 19.16 12.35 -2.24
N ALA A 208 17.84 12.29 -2.01
CA ALA A 208 17.08 13.36 -1.37
C ALA A 208 17.35 13.47 0.14
N VAL A 209 17.15 14.66 0.68
CA VAL A 209 17.10 14.89 2.14
C VAL A 209 15.71 14.48 2.65
N VAL A 210 15.66 13.72 3.73
CA VAL A 210 14.43 13.16 4.28
C VAL A 210 14.11 13.72 5.65
N ILE A 211 12.92 14.29 5.79
CA ILE A 211 12.32 14.68 7.06
C ILE A 211 11.16 13.72 7.35
N ALA A 212 11.25 12.93 8.40
CA ALA A 212 10.25 11.94 8.78
C ALA A 212 9.40 12.42 9.95
N ILE A 213 8.07 12.41 9.80
CA ILE A 213 7.13 12.62 10.92
C ILE A 213 6.65 11.23 11.40
N VAL A 214 6.89 10.95 12.67
CA VAL A 214 6.54 9.68 13.32
C VAL A 214 5.64 9.88 14.54
N GLY A 215 5.02 8.80 15.02
CA GLY A 215 4.44 8.77 16.36
C GLY A 215 5.54 8.76 17.42
N ALA A 216 5.21 9.16 18.65
CA ALA A 216 6.16 9.17 19.75
C ALA A 216 6.87 7.81 19.93
N ASN A 217 8.14 7.86 20.34
CA ASN A 217 9.01 6.71 20.61
C ASN A 217 9.39 5.85 19.37
N LYS A 218 9.27 6.40 18.16
CA LYS A 218 9.65 5.70 16.90
C LYS A 218 10.75 6.42 16.12
N GLU A 219 11.34 7.45 16.71
CA GLU A 219 12.30 8.33 16.04
C GLU A 219 13.57 7.58 15.63
N HIS A 220 14.07 6.70 16.52
CA HIS A 220 15.26 5.88 16.26
C HIS A 220 15.07 4.97 15.04
N LEU A 221 13.88 4.36 14.91
CA LEU A 221 13.56 3.44 13.80
C LEU A 221 13.57 4.15 12.43
N ALA A 222 13.04 5.38 12.37
CA ALA A 222 13.07 6.16 11.13
C ALA A 222 14.50 6.61 10.76
N LYS A 223 15.34 6.89 11.77
CA LYS A 223 16.77 7.19 11.56
C LYS A 223 17.53 5.99 11.02
N GLU A 224 17.27 4.79 11.54
CA GLU A 224 17.89 3.55 11.04
C GLU A 224 17.55 3.27 9.56
N LEU A 225 16.38 3.71 9.09
CA LEU A 225 15.99 3.64 7.68
C LEU A 225 16.64 4.71 6.80
N GLY A 226 17.39 5.65 7.40
CA GLY A 226 18.15 6.68 6.70
C GLY A 226 17.50 8.06 6.68
N ALA A 227 16.47 8.34 7.48
CA ALA A 227 15.91 9.69 7.59
C ALA A 227 16.95 10.65 8.19
N ASP A 228 17.16 11.80 7.53
CA ASP A 228 18.13 12.81 7.96
C ASP A 228 17.63 13.56 9.20
N TYR A 229 16.32 13.88 9.21
CA TYR A 229 15.65 14.53 10.34
C TYR A 229 14.40 13.72 10.71
N VAL A 230 14.16 13.58 12.01
CA VAL A 230 12.98 12.86 12.50
C VAL A 230 12.33 13.66 13.62
N TYR A 231 11.03 13.88 13.47
CA TYR A 231 10.25 14.66 14.43
C TYR A 231 9.01 13.89 14.90
N PRO A 232 8.75 13.85 16.21
CA PRO A 232 7.49 13.35 16.73
C PRO A 232 6.34 14.30 16.40
N ARG A 233 5.11 13.78 16.39
CA ARG A 233 3.89 14.59 16.26
C ARG A 233 3.55 15.19 17.62
N ASP A 234 4.14 16.35 17.92
CA ASP A 234 3.93 17.09 19.14
C ASP A 234 3.74 18.59 18.88
N ASN A 235 3.61 19.38 19.93
CA ASN A 235 3.44 20.83 19.87
C ASN A 235 4.66 21.59 19.32
N GLN A 236 5.82 20.95 19.19
CA GLN A 236 7.03 21.54 18.61
C GLN A 236 7.16 21.29 17.11
N LEU A 237 6.30 20.43 16.53
CA LEU A 237 6.42 20.04 15.13
C LEU A 237 6.45 21.25 14.18
N ALA A 238 5.58 22.22 14.35
CA ALA A 238 5.53 23.41 13.50
C ALA A 238 6.85 24.19 13.53
N SER A 239 7.43 24.41 14.71
CA SER A 239 8.71 25.10 14.87
C SER A 239 9.89 24.30 14.34
N ASN A 240 9.81 23.00 14.35
CA ASN A 240 10.82 22.12 13.79
C ASN A 240 10.78 22.13 12.26
N LEU A 241 9.58 22.05 11.65
CA LEU A 241 9.43 22.09 10.20
C LEU A 241 9.86 23.44 9.61
N ALA A 242 9.64 24.55 10.33
CA ALA A 242 10.04 25.89 9.92
C ALA A 242 11.57 26.10 9.77
N LYS A 243 12.38 25.16 10.23
CA LYS A 243 13.85 25.17 10.09
C LYS A 243 14.33 24.64 8.73
N HIS A 244 13.42 24.14 7.90
CA HIS A 244 13.75 23.43 6.67
C HIS A 244 13.07 24.03 5.44
N GLU A 245 13.76 24.00 4.30
CA GLU A 245 13.20 24.32 2.98
C GLU A 245 12.58 23.03 2.38
N ILE A 246 11.32 22.77 2.70
CA ILE A 246 10.61 21.55 2.28
C ILE A 246 10.10 21.73 0.85
N THR A 247 10.67 21.00 -0.10
CA THR A 247 10.31 21.09 -1.52
C THR A 247 9.22 20.08 -1.92
N VAL A 248 9.12 18.94 -1.21
CA VAL A 248 8.12 17.91 -1.45
C VAL A 248 7.50 17.45 -0.14
N SER A 249 6.19 17.26 -0.12
CA SER A 249 5.49 16.53 0.93
C SER A 249 4.87 15.25 0.36
N ALA A 250 5.26 14.09 0.91
CA ALA A 250 4.67 12.78 0.66
C ALA A 250 3.77 12.42 1.85
N ASP A 251 2.47 12.64 1.69
CA ASP A 251 1.50 12.52 2.77
C ASP A 251 0.60 11.29 2.59
N VAL A 252 0.49 10.48 3.64
CA VAL A 252 -0.45 9.35 3.74
C VAL A 252 -1.36 9.46 4.96
N VAL A 253 -1.32 10.58 5.65
CA VAL A 253 -2.03 10.82 6.91
C VAL A 253 -3.26 11.69 6.70
N GLY A 254 -3.11 12.85 6.04
CA GLY A 254 -4.18 13.82 5.88
C GLY A 254 -4.69 14.37 7.21
N GLY A 255 -6.02 14.60 7.32
CA GLY A 255 -6.69 15.03 8.54
C GLY A 255 -6.16 16.34 9.10
N GLU A 256 -6.10 16.46 10.41
CA GLU A 256 -5.72 17.69 11.13
C GLU A 256 -4.31 18.21 10.83
N TYR A 257 -3.39 17.32 10.44
CA TYR A 257 -2.01 17.72 10.12
C TYR A 257 -1.83 18.27 8.71
N PHE A 258 -2.82 18.11 7.84
CA PHE A 258 -2.73 18.53 6.44
C PHE A 258 -2.34 20.01 6.30
N SER A 259 -3.02 20.91 7.01
CA SER A 259 -2.75 22.36 6.91
C SER A 259 -1.30 22.71 7.30
N LEU A 260 -0.77 22.12 8.37
CA LEU A 260 0.61 22.31 8.80
C LEU A 260 1.60 21.82 7.74
N VAL A 261 1.39 20.59 7.25
CA VAL A 261 2.23 19.94 6.25
C VAL A 261 2.23 20.74 4.94
N PHE A 262 1.05 21.18 4.50
CA PHE A 262 0.91 21.97 3.28
C PHE A 262 1.57 23.35 3.40
N LYS A 263 1.36 24.03 4.52
CA LYS A 263 1.98 25.36 4.80
C LYS A 263 3.50 25.30 4.94
N SER A 264 4.06 24.16 5.28
CA SER A 264 5.52 24.00 5.41
C SER A 264 6.26 23.94 4.07
N LEU A 265 5.55 23.76 2.94
CA LEU A 265 6.14 23.76 1.61
C LEU A 265 6.66 25.15 1.21
N VAL A 266 7.81 25.16 0.54
CA VAL A 266 8.35 26.35 -0.11
C VAL A 266 7.54 26.77 -1.34
N VAL A 267 7.83 27.92 -1.92
CA VAL A 267 7.29 28.34 -3.23
C VAL A 267 7.73 27.34 -4.30
N GLY A 268 6.79 26.91 -5.17
CA GLY A 268 7.01 25.86 -6.16
C GLY A 268 7.07 24.45 -5.55
N GLY A 269 6.65 24.31 -4.29
CA GLY A 269 6.61 23.02 -3.60
C GLY A 269 5.61 22.03 -4.21
N ARG A 270 5.76 20.74 -3.92
CA ARG A 270 4.94 19.66 -4.47
C ARG A 270 4.35 18.82 -3.34
N TYR A 271 3.04 18.70 -3.33
CA TYR A 271 2.30 17.86 -2.40
C TYR A 271 1.78 16.62 -3.14
N VAL A 272 2.07 15.44 -2.62
CA VAL A 272 1.54 14.17 -3.15
C VAL A 272 0.95 13.34 -2.04
N THR A 273 -0.23 12.76 -2.28
CA THR A 273 -0.91 11.91 -1.31
C THR A 273 -1.44 10.62 -1.93
N SER A 274 -1.40 9.52 -1.18
CA SER A 274 -2.00 8.22 -1.53
C SER A 274 -2.78 7.62 -0.37
N GLY A 275 -3.01 8.37 0.71
CA GLY A 275 -3.74 7.87 1.87
C GLY A 275 -4.25 9.02 2.75
N ALA A 276 -5.23 8.69 3.59
CA ALA A 276 -5.89 9.64 4.48
C ALA A 276 -6.24 8.96 5.81
N ILE A 277 -5.24 8.42 6.50
CA ILE A 277 -5.43 7.59 7.71
C ILE A 277 -6.08 8.38 8.84
N ALA A 278 -5.79 9.69 8.94
CA ALA A 278 -6.36 10.55 9.97
C ALA A 278 -7.67 11.26 9.51
N GLY A 279 -8.16 10.92 8.33
CA GLY A 279 -9.41 11.44 7.77
C GLY A 279 -9.21 12.01 6.36
N PRO A 280 -10.20 11.81 5.46
CA PRO A 280 -10.12 12.23 4.06
C PRO A 280 -10.49 13.69 3.84
N LEU A 281 -11.25 14.29 4.76
CA LEU A 281 -11.70 15.68 4.65
C LEU A 281 -10.65 16.61 5.28
N VAL A 282 -10.18 17.58 4.49
CA VAL A 282 -9.17 18.56 4.90
C VAL A 282 -9.58 19.96 4.49
N GLU A 283 -9.17 20.95 5.28
CA GLU A 283 -9.36 22.36 4.95
C GLU A 283 -8.11 22.91 4.26
N LEU A 284 -8.27 23.51 3.08
CA LEU A 284 -7.22 24.16 2.31
C LEU A 284 -7.51 25.64 2.16
N ASP A 285 -6.61 26.49 2.66
CA ASP A 285 -6.59 27.92 2.30
C ASP A 285 -6.01 28.05 0.89
N LEU A 286 -6.84 28.43 -0.08
CA LEU A 286 -6.40 28.59 -1.48
C LEU A 286 -5.28 29.62 -1.65
N ARG A 287 -5.10 30.56 -0.72
CA ARG A 287 -3.97 31.50 -0.75
C ARG A 287 -2.63 30.79 -0.58
N ASP A 288 -2.58 29.74 0.25
CA ASP A 288 -1.37 28.92 0.41
C ASP A 288 -1.01 28.16 -0.88
N LEU A 289 -2.02 27.70 -1.63
CA LEU A 289 -1.84 27.08 -2.93
C LEU A 289 -1.38 28.09 -4.00
N ILE A 290 -2.11 29.22 -4.10
CA ILE A 290 -1.92 30.25 -5.15
C ILE A 290 -0.58 30.98 -4.97
N TYR A 291 -0.29 31.49 -3.78
CA TYR A 291 0.89 32.37 -3.58
C TYR A 291 2.19 31.60 -3.44
N LYS A 292 2.12 30.29 -3.28
CA LYS A 292 3.30 29.42 -3.29
C LYS A 292 3.44 28.59 -4.57
N ASP A 293 2.52 28.71 -5.54
CA ASP A 293 2.52 27.91 -6.77
C ASP A 293 2.69 26.39 -6.48
N VAL A 294 1.98 25.86 -5.48
CA VAL A 294 2.12 24.47 -5.07
C VAL A 294 1.44 23.53 -6.06
N GLU A 295 2.12 22.49 -6.50
CA GLU A 295 1.51 21.39 -7.23
C GLU A 295 0.92 20.36 -6.25
N MET A 296 -0.35 19.97 -6.45
CA MET A 296 -0.99 18.87 -5.70
C MET A 296 -1.26 17.68 -6.61
N LYS A 297 -0.94 16.47 -6.15
CA LYS A 297 -1.15 15.23 -6.91
C LYS A 297 -1.70 14.10 -6.04
N GLY A 298 -2.64 13.34 -6.61
CA GLY A 298 -3.06 12.05 -6.07
C GLY A 298 -2.16 10.92 -6.58
N GLY A 299 -1.86 9.96 -5.72
CA GLY A 299 -0.93 8.84 -6.00
C GLY A 299 -1.61 7.49 -6.22
N ASN A 300 -2.87 7.42 -6.66
CA ASN A 300 -3.59 6.15 -6.79
C ASN A 300 -3.26 5.38 -8.09
N ARG A 301 -3.16 6.06 -9.23
CA ARG A 301 -2.83 5.41 -10.51
C ARG A 301 -1.32 5.33 -10.67
N TYR A 302 -0.84 4.10 -10.92
CA TYR A 302 0.58 3.83 -11.02
C TYR A 302 1.08 3.98 -12.45
N GLU A 303 2.24 4.61 -12.58
CA GLU A 303 2.99 4.61 -13.84
C GLU A 303 3.55 3.20 -14.11
N PRO A 304 3.62 2.76 -15.37
CA PRO A 304 4.03 1.40 -15.71
C PRO A 304 5.41 1.00 -15.17
N GLU A 305 6.34 1.96 -15.15
CA GLU A 305 7.72 1.76 -14.71
C GLU A 305 7.89 1.61 -13.20
N VAL A 306 6.90 2.00 -12.39
CA VAL A 306 7.01 2.03 -10.92
C VAL A 306 7.39 0.67 -10.35
N PHE A 307 6.69 -0.39 -10.76
CA PHE A 307 6.97 -1.72 -10.22
C PHE A 307 8.27 -2.31 -10.77
N GLN A 308 8.62 -2.01 -12.02
CA GLN A 308 9.89 -2.43 -12.61
C GLN A 308 11.09 -1.77 -11.91
N ASN A 309 10.98 -0.48 -11.56
CA ASN A 309 12.00 0.21 -10.78
C ASN A 309 12.23 -0.48 -9.43
N LEU A 310 11.15 -0.88 -8.75
CA LEU A 310 11.24 -1.60 -7.47
C LEU A 310 11.97 -2.93 -7.61
N LEU A 311 11.64 -3.72 -8.61
CA LEU A 311 12.34 -4.98 -8.87
C LEU A 311 13.85 -4.74 -9.05
N GLY A 312 14.23 -3.73 -9.82
CA GLY A 312 15.62 -3.35 -10.01
C GLY A 312 16.31 -2.88 -8.72
N TYR A 313 15.59 -2.23 -7.78
CA TYR A 313 16.17 -1.87 -6.46
C TYR A 313 16.34 -3.09 -5.56
N ILE A 314 15.38 -4.03 -5.57
CA ILE A 314 15.43 -5.28 -4.81
C ILE A 314 16.62 -6.13 -5.27
N GLU A 315 16.73 -6.39 -6.58
CA GLU A 315 17.77 -7.25 -7.16
C GLU A 315 19.19 -6.70 -6.96
N ARG A 316 19.32 -5.37 -6.85
CA ARG A 316 20.59 -4.70 -6.49
C ARG A 316 20.85 -4.62 -4.99
N GLY A 317 19.97 -5.17 -4.16
CA GLY A 317 20.11 -5.14 -2.70
C GLY A 317 20.03 -3.74 -2.07
N LEU A 318 19.34 -2.78 -2.73
CA LEU A 318 19.24 -1.39 -2.26
C LEU A 318 18.14 -1.17 -1.24
N LEU A 319 17.27 -2.15 -1.02
CA LEU A 319 16.16 -2.08 -0.08
C LEU A 319 16.33 -3.07 1.06
N ASN A 320 16.05 -2.62 2.27
CA ASN A 320 15.97 -3.45 3.46
C ASN A 320 14.60 -3.25 4.13
N PRO A 321 13.55 -3.94 3.64
CA PRO A 321 12.19 -3.72 4.11
C PRO A 321 12.01 -4.18 5.55
N PRO A 322 11.51 -3.32 6.47
CA PRO A 322 11.31 -3.72 7.85
C PRO A 322 10.06 -4.60 8.01
N VAL A 323 10.26 -5.77 8.63
CA VAL A 323 9.19 -6.64 9.09
C VAL A 323 9.00 -6.46 10.59
N ALA A 324 7.83 -5.96 10.99
CA ALA A 324 7.50 -5.72 12.38
C ALA A 324 7.21 -7.03 13.14
N LYS A 325 6.40 -7.88 12.54
CA LYS A 325 6.04 -9.19 13.10
C LYS A 325 5.49 -10.11 12.02
N VAL A 326 5.76 -11.40 12.17
CA VAL A 326 5.19 -12.47 11.33
C VAL A 326 4.17 -13.24 12.16
N PHE A 327 3.03 -13.54 11.56
CA PHE A 327 1.97 -14.37 12.13
C PHE A 327 1.62 -15.52 11.19
N PRO A 328 1.25 -16.69 11.69
CA PRO A 328 0.67 -17.73 10.87
C PRO A 328 -0.74 -17.31 10.40
N LEU A 329 -1.16 -17.83 9.26
CA LEU A 329 -2.47 -17.54 8.66
C LEU A 329 -3.65 -17.79 9.62
N SER A 330 -3.55 -18.81 10.46
CA SER A 330 -4.55 -19.14 11.48
C SER A 330 -4.73 -18.06 12.57
N GLN A 331 -3.76 -17.13 12.72
CA GLN A 331 -3.81 -16.03 13.68
C GLN A 331 -4.15 -14.68 13.02
N MET A 332 -4.88 -14.67 11.93
CA MET A 332 -5.19 -13.45 11.18
C MET A 332 -5.90 -12.38 12.03
N GLN A 333 -6.80 -12.79 12.90
CA GLN A 333 -7.53 -11.82 13.75
C GLN A 333 -6.57 -11.10 14.72
N GLU A 334 -5.64 -11.84 15.35
CA GLU A 334 -4.61 -11.27 16.20
C GLU A 334 -3.63 -10.39 15.40
N ALA A 335 -3.27 -10.83 14.20
CA ALA A 335 -2.41 -10.07 13.31
C ALA A 335 -3.04 -8.72 12.92
N GLN A 336 -4.34 -8.69 12.58
CA GLN A 336 -5.04 -7.43 12.29
C GLN A 336 -5.19 -6.54 13.53
N LYS A 337 -5.46 -7.11 14.72
CA LYS A 337 -5.45 -6.34 15.99
C LYS A 337 -4.09 -5.72 16.26
N PHE A 338 -3.00 -6.49 16.08
CA PHE A 338 -1.64 -5.96 16.22
C PHE A 338 -1.36 -4.87 15.18
N PHE A 339 -1.75 -5.09 13.91
CA PHE A 339 -1.61 -4.08 12.86
C PHE A 339 -2.32 -2.75 13.20
N GLN A 340 -3.53 -2.83 13.78
CA GLN A 340 -4.30 -1.65 14.17
C GLN A 340 -3.73 -0.91 15.38
N SER A 341 -2.93 -1.56 16.23
CA SER A 341 -2.28 -0.89 17.38
C SER A 341 -1.33 0.21 16.97
N LYS A 342 -0.80 0.13 15.72
CA LYS A 342 0.19 1.08 15.18
C LYS A 342 1.42 1.30 16.09
N SER A 343 1.73 0.33 16.97
CA SER A 343 2.82 0.41 17.96
C SER A 343 4.19 -0.03 17.41
N PHE A 344 4.30 -0.28 16.12
CA PHE A 344 5.47 -0.82 15.44
C PHE A 344 5.93 0.06 14.26
N LEU A 345 7.05 -0.30 13.66
CA LEU A 345 7.53 0.24 12.38
C LEU A 345 7.54 -0.88 11.33
N GLY A 346 7.22 -0.54 10.08
CA GLY A 346 7.24 -1.47 8.96
C GLY A 346 5.93 -2.21 8.78
N LYS A 347 6.01 -3.51 8.44
CA LYS A 347 4.85 -4.31 7.99
C LYS A 347 4.60 -5.52 8.88
N VAL A 348 3.34 -5.90 8.99
CA VAL A 348 2.89 -7.18 9.57
C VAL A 348 2.71 -8.17 8.45
N VAL A 349 3.34 -9.33 8.57
CA VAL A 349 3.38 -10.35 7.52
C VAL A 349 2.68 -11.61 7.99
N ILE A 350 1.97 -12.25 7.07
CA ILE A 350 1.28 -13.53 7.25
C ILE A 350 2.02 -14.60 6.46
N THR A 351 2.23 -15.75 7.09
CA THR A 351 2.71 -16.96 6.42
C THR A 351 1.63 -18.04 6.46
N PRO A 352 1.53 -18.91 5.44
CA PRO A 352 0.54 -20.00 5.44
C PRO A 352 0.69 -20.98 6.61
N SER A 353 1.89 -21.14 7.12
CA SER A 353 2.26 -22.02 8.24
C SER A 353 2.98 -21.27 9.33
#